data_67e0989791491a3d15a0956e2756e99e
#
_entry.id   67e0989791491a3d15a0956e2756e99e
#
_cell.length_a   1.000
_cell.length_b   1.000
_cell.length_c   1.000
_cell.angle_alpha   90.00
_cell.angle_beta   90.00
_cell.angle_gamma   90.00
#
_symmetry.space_group_name_H-M   'P 1'
#
loop_
_entity.id
_entity.type
_entity.pdbx_description
1 polymer ?
#
loop_
_entity_poly.entity_id
_entity_poly.type
_entity_poly.pdbx_seq_one_letter_code
_entity_poly.pdbx_strand_id
1 'polypeptide(L)'
;MQRFIVIGITDNPKPWFPPEVLEIIRNGKVFSGGKRHHDIVAPLLPEGAEWIDITVPLDIVFKQYISLTSHLSPLTSEIIVFASGDPLFFGFANTIKRKIPEADIVVYPTFNSLQMLAHRLVMPYHDMHIVSLTGRPWPEFDRALIERVGKIGVLTDKEHTPATIAQRMLDYGYSEYTMHVGEHLGNPSLEKVTITMCGRFVKIAKFAWRYLVD
;
A
#
# COMPACT_ATOMS: atom_id res chain seq x y z
N MET A 1 -3.83 5.62 -26.96
CA MET A 1 -2.93 5.22 -25.86
C MET A 1 -3.74 5.35 -24.58
N GLN A 2 -3.80 4.31 -23.76
CA GLN A 2 -4.58 4.31 -22.53
C GLN A 2 -3.89 5.17 -21.46
N ARG A 3 -4.65 6.05 -20.82
CA ARG A 3 -4.13 6.92 -19.77
C ARG A 3 -4.60 6.47 -18.40
N PHE A 4 -3.67 6.43 -17.45
CA PHE A 4 -3.95 6.15 -16.06
C PHE A 4 -3.51 7.33 -15.19
N ILE A 5 -4.41 7.78 -14.32
CA ILE A 5 -4.07 8.72 -13.25
C ILE A 5 -4.09 7.93 -11.95
N VAL A 6 -2.92 7.71 -11.36
CA VAL A 6 -2.79 6.88 -10.16
C VAL A 6 -2.62 7.79 -8.95
N ILE A 7 -3.63 7.82 -8.09
CA ILE A 7 -3.72 8.70 -6.92
C ILE A 7 -3.44 7.87 -5.66
N GLY A 8 -2.43 8.27 -4.92
CA GLY A 8 -2.08 7.69 -3.63
C GLY A 8 -3.04 8.15 -2.53
N ILE A 9 -3.51 7.23 -1.70
CA ILE A 9 -4.30 7.53 -0.51
C ILE A 9 -3.76 6.82 0.73
N THR A 10 -3.98 7.41 1.90
CA THR A 10 -3.69 6.80 3.19
C THR A 10 -4.91 6.06 3.73
N ASP A 11 -4.85 5.57 4.96
CA ASP A 11 -6.00 4.95 5.65
C ASP A 11 -6.96 5.98 6.29
N ASN A 12 -6.81 7.26 5.98
CA ASN A 12 -7.68 8.31 6.49
C ASN A 12 -9.07 8.22 5.82
N PRO A 13 -10.16 8.03 6.58
CA PRO A 13 -11.51 7.99 6.03
C PRO A 13 -11.98 9.33 5.45
N LYS A 14 -11.26 10.42 5.72
CA LYS A 14 -11.49 11.74 5.13
C LYS A 14 -10.19 12.22 4.47
N PRO A 15 -9.84 11.68 3.30
CA PRO A 15 -8.59 12.03 2.65
C PRO A 15 -8.59 13.50 2.23
N TRP A 16 -7.46 14.16 2.39
CA TRP A 16 -7.23 15.46 1.82
C TRP A 16 -6.57 15.30 0.45
N PHE A 17 -7.09 16.01 -0.54
CA PHE A 17 -6.50 16.07 -1.87
C PHE A 17 -6.21 17.51 -2.25
N PRO A 18 -5.14 17.80 -3.01
CA PRO A 18 -4.93 19.08 -3.65
C PRO A 18 -6.12 19.44 -4.57
N PRO A 19 -6.42 20.73 -4.77
CA PRO A 19 -7.54 21.16 -5.62
C PRO A 19 -7.53 20.54 -7.01
N GLU A 20 -6.37 20.42 -7.64
CA GLU A 20 -6.19 19.80 -8.96
C GLU A 20 -6.62 18.32 -8.98
N VAL A 21 -6.29 17.57 -7.91
CA VAL A 21 -6.69 16.15 -7.79
C VAL A 21 -8.19 16.04 -7.56
N LEU A 22 -8.79 16.95 -6.79
CA LEU A 22 -10.24 16.99 -6.61
C LEU A 22 -10.96 17.28 -7.94
N GLU A 23 -10.42 18.14 -8.79
CA GLU A 23 -10.97 18.40 -10.13
C GLU A 23 -10.89 17.17 -11.03
N ILE A 24 -9.76 16.45 -10.99
CA ILE A 24 -9.59 15.18 -11.70
C ILE A 24 -10.66 14.17 -11.24
N ILE A 25 -10.88 14.03 -9.93
CA ILE A 25 -11.89 13.12 -9.40
C ILE A 25 -13.29 13.55 -9.84
N ARG A 26 -13.65 14.83 -9.73
CA ARG A 26 -14.98 15.35 -10.11
C ARG A 26 -15.32 15.18 -11.58
N ASN A 27 -14.32 15.24 -12.45
CA ASN A 27 -14.50 15.11 -13.90
C ASN A 27 -14.27 13.69 -14.41
N GLY A 28 -13.81 12.78 -13.55
CA GLY A 28 -13.55 11.39 -13.89
C GLY A 28 -14.84 10.62 -14.20
N LYS A 29 -14.70 9.57 -15.01
CA LYS A 29 -15.82 8.68 -15.35
C LYS A 29 -15.57 7.25 -14.91
N VAL A 30 -14.32 6.77 -15.06
CA VAL A 30 -13.93 5.42 -14.72
C VAL A 30 -12.89 5.45 -13.62
N PHE A 31 -13.20 4.75 -12.55
CA PHE A 31 -12.37 4.67 -11.36
C PHE A 31 -12.01 3.22 -11.04
N SER A 32 -10.91 3.04 -10.35
CA SER A 32 -10.49 1.71 -9.91
C SER A 32 -9.74 1.77 -8.59
N GLY A 33 -9.81 0.69 -7.83
CA GLY A 33 -9.12 0.55 -6.55
C GLY A 33 -9.56 -0.72 -5.83
N GLY A 34 -8.92 -1.04 -4.73
CA GLY A 34 -9.40 -2.08 -3.82
C GLY A 34 -10.64 -1.63 -3.04
N LYS A 35 -11.37 -2.56 -2.46
CA LYS A 35 -12.60 -2.29 -1.69
C LYS A 35 -12.42 -1.14 -0.66
N ARG A 36 -11.34 -1.19 0.14
CA ARG A 36 -11.05 -0.12 1.11
C ARG A 36 -10.88 1.26 0.46
N HIS A 37 -10.24 1.31 -0.72
CA HIS A 37 -10.08 2.57 -1.45
C HIS A 37 -11.45 3.11 -1.88
N HIS A 38 -12.33 2.23 -2.39
CA HIS A 38 -13.70 2.58 -2.74
C HIS A 38 -14.44 3.18 -1.54
N ASP A 39 -14.43 2.48 -0.40
CA ASP A 39 -15.14 2.93 0.80
C ASP A 39 -14.71 4.34 1.26
N ILE A 40 -13.41 4.67 1.08
CA ILE A 40 -12.85 5.97 1.45
C ILE A 40 -13.27 7.07 0.45
N VAL A 41 -13.23 6.78 -0.86
CA VAL A 41 -13.41 7.82 -1.90
C VAL A 41 -14.82 7.91 -2.44
N ALA A 42 -15.70 6.94 -2.18
CA ALA A 42 -17.07 6.91 -2.67
C ALA A 42 -17.84 8.23 -2.48
N PRO A 43 -17.72 8.95 -1.35
CA PRO A 43 -18.39 10.24 -1.18
C PRO A 43 -17.90 11.36 -2.09
N LEU A 44 -16.76 11.18 -2.76
CA LEU A 44 -16.12 12.17 -3.63
C LEU A 44 -16.36 11.88 -5.12
N LEU A 45 -16.83 10.67 -5.44
CA LEU A 45 -17.04 10.25 -6.83
C LEU A 45 -18.26 10.97 -7.42
N PRO A 46 -18.21 11.35 -8.71
CA PRO A 46 -19.34 11.96 -9.39
C PRO A 46 -20.48 10.95 -9.58
N GLU A 47 -21.68 11.48 -9.77
CA GLU A 47 -22.84 10.66 -10.10
C GLU A 47 -22.64 9.90 -11.43
N GLY A 48 -22.97 8.62 -11.44
CA GLY A 48 -22.77 7.75 -12.60
C GLY A 48 -21.33 7.30 -12.83
N ALA A 49 -20.43 7.50 -11.87
CA ALA A 49 -19.06 6.98 -11.91
C ALA A 49 -19.05 5.45 -12.02
N GLU A 50 -18.26 4.93 -12.96
CA GLU A 50 -18.00 3.49 -13.06
C GLU A 50 -16.85 3.11 -12.15
N TRP A 51 -16.99 2.03 -11.37
CA TRP A 51 -15.95 1.52 -10.49
C TRP A 51 -15.50 0.11 -10.88
N ILE A 52 -14.19 -0.08 -10.97
CA ILE A 52 -13.55 -1.38 -11.24
C ILE A 52 -12.77 -1.82 -9.99
N ASP A 53 -13.19 -2.91 -9.38
CA ASP A 53 -12.50 -3.47 -8.21
C ASP A 53 -11.16 -4.10 -8.60
N ILE A 54 -10.10 -3.71 -7.91
CA ILE A 54 -8.81 -4.39 -8.00
C ILE A 54 -8.85 -5.62 -7.11
N THR A 55 -9.03 -6.78 -7.74
CA THR A 55 -9.07 -8.09 -7.10
C THR A 55 -8.06 -9.04 -7.70
N VAL A 56 -7.72 -10.11 -7.00
CA VAL A 56 -6.91 -11.20 -7.56
C VAL A 56 -7.80 -12.29 -8.15
N PRO A 57 -7.44 -12.86 -9.30
CA PRO A 57 -6.24 -12.61 -10.10
C PRO A 57 -6.31 -11.30 -10.90
N LEU A 58 -5.21 -10.56 -10.92
CA LEU A 58 -5.12 -9.24 -11.56
C LEU A 58 -5.39 -9.26 -13.08
N ASP A 59 -5.21 -10.39 -13.73
CA ASP A 59 -5.43 -10.51 -15.17
C ASP A 59 -6.89 -10.19 -15.58
N ILE A 60 -7.84 -10.42 -14.69
CA ILE A 60 -9.25 -10.05 -14.92
C ILE A 60 -9.39 -8.53 -14.94
N VAL A 61 -8.77 -7.84 -14.00
CA VAL A 61 -8.78 -6.38 -13.90
C VAL A 61 -8.14 -5.74 -15.14
N PHE A 62 -6.98 -6.25 -15.57
CA PHE A 62 -6.30 -5.75 -16.75
C PHE A 62 -7.06 -6.02 -18.06
N LYS A 63 -7.79 -7.14 -18.15
CA LYS A 63 -8.72 -7.38 -19.26
C LYS A 63 -9.83 -6.33 -19.31
N GLN A 64 -10.40 -5.95 -18.17
CA GLN A 64 -11.41 -4.89 -18.10
C GLN A 64 -10.82 -3.54 -18.53
N TYR A 65 -9.62 -3.17 -18.07
CA TYR A 65 -8.94 -1.95 -18.49
C TYR A 65 -8.76 -1.88 -20.01
N ILE A 66 -8.30 -2.98 -20.62
CA ILE A 66 -8.07 -3.06 -22.06
C ILE A 66 -9.40 -3.01 -22.84
N SER A 67 -10.46 -3.66 -22.35
CA SER A 67 -11.77 -3.67 -23.04
C SER A 67 -12.40 -2.28 -23.07
N LEU A 68 -12.24 -1.47 -22.06
CA LEU A 68 -12.74 -0.10 -22.03
C LEU A 68 -12.13 0.78 -23.14
N THR A 69 -10.88 0.55 -23.49
CA THR A 69 -10.23 1.30 -24.57
C THR A 69 -10.72 0.94 -25.97
N SER A 70 -11.24 -0.26 -26.17
CA SER A 70 -11.76 -0.72 -27.47
C SER A 70 -13.16 -0.20 -27.78
N HIS A 71 -13.91 0.25 -26.77
CA HIS A 71 -15.31 0.70 -26.92
C HIS A 71 -15.52 2.19 -26.68
N LEU A 72 -14.53 2.91 -26.16
CA LEU A 72 -14.63 4.33 -25.84
C LEU A 72 -13.88 5.18 -26.87
N SER A 73 -14.41 6.38 -27.11
CA SER A 73 -13.71 7.42 -27.87
C SER A 73 -12.35 7.73 -27.23
N PRO A 74 -11.31 8.15 -28.01
CA PRO A 74 -9.99 8.50 -27.48
C PRO A 74 -10.02 9.52 -26.31
N LEU A 75 -11.09 10.30 -26.21
CA LEU A 75 -11.32 11.29 -25.13
C LEU A 75 -11.82 10.69 -23.82
N THR A 76 -12.16 9.38 -23.77
CA THR A 76 -12.75 8.71 -22.59
C THR A 76 -11.90 7.53 -22.08
N SER A 77 -10.68 7.40 -22.57
CA SER A 77 -9.78 6.28 -22.23
C SER A 77 -8.95 6.52 -20.95
N GLU A 78 -9.40 7.44 -20.08
CA GLU A 78 -8.71 7.73 -18.83
C GLU A 78 -9.30 6.91 -17.68
N ILE A 79 -8.45 6.23 -16.92
CA ILE A 79 -8.83 5.48 -15.72
C ILE A 79 -8.12 6.09 -14.52
N ILE A 80 -8.90 6.52 -13.53
CA ILE A 80 -8.39 7.04 -12.27
C ILE A 80 -8.27 5.89 -11.28
N VAL A 81 -7.06 5.61 -10.83
CA VAL A 81 -6.76 4.47 -9.96
C VAL A 81 -6.34 4.96 -8.58
N PHE A 82 -7.02 4.49 -7.54
CA PHE A 82 -6.60 4.75 -6.17
C PHE A 82 -5.70 3.62 -5.65
N ALA A 83 -4.56 4.01 -5.09
CA ALA A 83 -3.55 3.10 -4.56
C ALA A 83 -3.13 3.51 -3.14
N SER A 84 -2.67 2.56 -2.34
CA SER A 84 -2.18 2.87 -0.99
C SER A 84 -0.84 3.61 -1.04
N GLY A 85 -0.74 4.73 -0.33
CA GLY A 85 0.49 5.47 -0.16
C GLY A 85 1.07 6.03 -1.46
N ASP A 86 2.35 5.77 -1.70
CA ASP A 86 3.02 6.13 -2.95
C ASP A 86 2.80 5.04 -4.00
N PRO A 87 2.13 5.33 -5.13
CA PRO A 87 1.84 4.35 -6.17
C PRO A 87 3.07 3.73 -6.84
N LEU A 88 4.24 4.36 -6.72
CA LEU A 88 5.51 3.84 -7.24
C LEU A 88 6.33 3.08 -6.19
N PHE A 89 6.01 3.25 -4.91
CA PHE A 89 6.71 2.56 -3.83
C PHE A 89 6.11 1.17 -3.60
N PHE A 90 6.56 0.17 -4.35
CA PHE A 90 5.99 -1.18 -4.42
C PHE A 90 4.49 -1.18 -4.77
N GLY A 91 3.99 -0.06 -5.29
CA GLY A 91 2.58 0.20 -5.51
C GLY A 91 2.08 -0.23 -6.88
N PHE A 92 0.78 0.00 -7.10
CA PHE A 92 0.04 -0.51 -8.25
C PHE A 92 0.44 0.14 -9.58
N ALA A 93 0.98 1.37 -9.59
CA ALA A 93 1.48 2.01 -10.80
C ALA A 93 2.60 1.20 -11.47
N ASN A 94 3.47 0.55 -10.69
CA ASN A 94 4.49 -0.36 -11.22
C ASN A 94 3.87 -1.57 -11.92
N THR A 95 2.73 -2.05 -11.42
CA THR A 95 2.03 -3.18 -12.02
C THR A 95 1.36 -2.77 -13.34
N ILE A 96 0.77 -1.57 -13.40
CA ILE A 96 0.22 -1.01 -14.63
C ILE A 96 1.34 -0.91 -15.67
N LYS A 97 2.46 -0.27 -15.34
CA LYS A 97 3.60 -0.10 -16.25
C LYS A 97 4.15 -1.41 -16.79
N ARG A 98 4.17 -2.46 -15.97
CA ARG A 98 4.63 -3.79 -16.38
C ARG A 98 3.63 -4.51 -17.28
N LYS A 99 2.32 -4.36 -17.02
CA LYS A 99 1.25 -5.05 -17.77
C LYS A 99 0.84 -4.32 -19.04
N ILE A 100 0.96 -2.99 -19.06
CA ILE A 100 0.64 -2.12 -20.20
C ILE A 100 1.81 -1.14 -20.39
N PRO A 101 2.93 -1.58 -20.98
CA PRO A 101 4.16 -0.76 -21.09
C PRO A 101 3.97 0.58 -21.82
N GLU A 102 3.02 0.62 -22.78
CA GLU A 102 2.68 1.78 -23.60
C GLU A 102 1.69 2.74 -22.93
N ALA A 103 1.20 2.44 -21.72
CA ALA A 103 0.26 3.32 -21.00
C ALA A 103 0.91 4.68 -20.67
N ASP A 104 0.13 5.74 -20.84
CA ASP A 104 0.45 7.06 -20.25
C ASP A 104 0.05 7.05 -18.78
N ILE A 105 1.02 7.19 -17.87
CA ILE A 105 0.79 7.09 -16.43
C ILE A 105 1.18 8.40 -15.75
N VAL A 106 0.20 9.04 -15.13
CA VAL A 106 0.40 10.20 -14.26
C VAL A 106 0.22 9.75 -12.81
N VAL A 107 1.11 10.17 -11.91
CA VAL A 107 1.10 9.73 -10.51
C VAL A 107 0.97 10.93 -9.57
N TYR A 108 0.00 10.86 -8.67
CA TYR A 108 -0.17 11.78 -7.54
C TYR A 108 0.09 11.01 -6.25
N PRO A 109 1.33 11.03 -5.72
CA PRO A 109 1.70 10.23 -4.56
C PRO A 109 1.22 10.85 -3.25
N THR A 110 1.10 10.00 -2.22
CA THR A 110 1.08 10.43 -0.82
C THR A 110 2.12 9.65 -0.02
N PHE A 111 2.23 9.89 1.27
CA PHE A 111 3.19 9.18 2.11
C PHE A 111 2.90 7.68 2.15
N ASN A 112 3.91 6.86 1.91
CA ASN A 112 3.81 5.42 2.14
C ASN A 112 3.85 5.10 3.65
N SER A 113 3.50 3.87 4.01
CA SER A 113 3.40 3.45 5.41
C SER A 113 4.71 3.54 6.18
N LEU A 114 5.86 3.30 5.54
CA LEU A 114 7.16 3.43 6.21
C LEU A 114 7.53 4.89 6.48
N GLN A 115 7.24 5.79 5.55
CA GLN A 115 7.39 7.23 5.78
C GLN A 115 6.50 7.71 6.93
N MET A 116 5.23 7.29 6.92
CA MET A 116 4.28 7.66 7.97
C MET A 116 4.74 7.16 9.34
N LEU A 117 5.20 5.91 9.43
CA LEU A 117 5.76 5.36 10.67
C LEU A 117 6.98 6.15 11.12
N ALA A 118 7.91 6.44 10.22
CA ALA A 118 9.10 7.24 10.53
C ALA A 118 8.73 8.64 11.05
N HIS A 119 7.70 9.29 10.47
CA HIS A 119 7.19 10.58 10.95
C HIS A 119 6.58 10.48 12.37
N ARG A 120 5.85 9.40 12.69
CA ARG A 120 5.33 9.19 14.05
C ARG A 120 6.43 8.97 15.08
N LEU A 121 7.54 8.36 14.66
CA LEU A 121 8.70 8.11 15.50
C LEU A 121 9.71 9.27 15.53
N VAL A 122 9.52 10.29 14.69
CA VAL A 122 10.49 11.37 14.43
C VAL A 122 11.88 10.77 14.11
N MET A 123 11.88 9.75 13.25
CA MET A 123 13.06 8.96 12.90
C MET A 123 13.50 9.24 11.47
N PRO A 124 14.77 9.55 11.21
CA PRO A 124 15.31 9.57 9.84
C PRO A 124 15.16 8.22 9.16
N TYR A 125 14.80 8.23 7.87
CA TYR A 125 14.56 7.01 7.10
C TYR A 125 15.35 6.94 5.78
N HIS A 126 16.23 7.90 5.52
CA HIS A 126 17.09 7.92 4.34
C HIS A 126 18.10 6.76 4.30
N ASP A 127 18.45 6.22 5.46
CA ASP A 127 19.36 5.10 5.69
C ASP A 127 18.64 3.75 5.90
N MET A 128 17.33 3.73 5.70
CA MET A 128 16.52 2.53 5.88
C MET A 128 16.68 1.56 4.69
N HIS A 129 17.08 0.33 4.96
CA HIS A 129 17.00 -0.75 3.99
C HIS A 129 15.55 -1.21 3.87
N ILE A 130 14.98 -1.11 2.68
CA ILE A 130 13.56 -1.34 2.46
C ILE A 130 13.33 -2.73 1.87
N VAL A 131 12.48 -3.51 2.53
CA VAL A 131 12.06 -4.83 2.10
C VAL A 131 10.53 -4.87 1.99
N SER A 132 10.02 -5.35 0.86
CA SER A 132 8.60 -5.63 0.74
C SER A 132 8.35 -7.12 0.80
N LEU A 133 7.62 -7.56 1.81
CA LEU A 133 7.12 -8.93 1.92
C LEU A 133 5.68 -9.06 1.39
N THR A 134 5.05 -7.98 0.95
CA THR A 134 3.69 -8.01 0.38
C THR A 134 3.64 -8.87 -0.88
N GLY A 135 3.09 -10.09 -0.75
CA GLY A 135 3.06 -11.07 -1.82
C GLY A 135 4.43 -11.52 -2.32
N ARG A 136 5.47 -11.47 -1.49
CA ARG A 136 6.86 -11.81 -1.83
C ARG A 136 7.46 -12.76 -0.79
N PRO A 137 8.41 -13.62 -1.20
CA PRO A 137 9.08 -14.54 -0.29
C PRO A 137 10.13 -13.84 0.58
N TRP A 138 10.64 -14.55 1.58
CA TRP A 138 11.58 -14.09 2.60
C TRP A 138 13.02 -13.73 2.15
N PRO A 139 13.60 -14.24 1.04
CA PRO A 139 15.03 -14.14 0.78
C PRO A 139 15.65 -12.74 0.89
N GLU A 140 14.92 -11.68 0.51
CA GLU A 140 15.43 -10.31 0.64
C GLU A 140 15.50 -9.87 2.11
N PHE A 141 14.51 -10.24 2.91
CA PHE A 141 14.52 -10.00 4.34
C PHE A 141 15.63 -10.78 5.05
N ASP A 142 15.78 -12.07 4.72
CA ASP A 142 16.84 -12.92 5.26
C ASP A 142 18.24 -12.37 4.95
N ARG A 143 18.43 -11.89 3.73
CA ARG A 143 19.68 -11.24 3.34
C ARG A 143 19.98 -10.02 4.21
N ALA A 144 18.98 -9.15 4.43
CA ALA A 144 19.14 -7.98 5.29
C ALA A 144 19.54 -8.37 6.74
N LEU A 145 18.99 -9.48 7.25
CA LEU A 145 19.39 -10.03 8.56
C LEU A 145 20.82 -10.55 8.55
N ILE A 146 21.20 -11.35 7.54
CA ILE A 146 22.55 -11.92 7.41
C ILE A 146 23.59 -10.80 7.29
N GLU A 147 23.30 -9.75 6.53
CA GLU A 147 24.13 -8.57 6.37
C GLU A 147 24.12 -7.64 7.59
N ARG A 148 23.32 -7.97 8.61
CA ARG A 148 23.18 -7.20 9.86
C ARG A 148 22.83 -5.73 9.62
N VAL A 149 21.91 -5.49 8.71
CA VAL A 149 21.44 -4.14 8.41
C VAL A 149 20.86 -3.49 9.66
N GLY A 150 21.36 -2.31 10.03
CA GLY A 150 21.00 -1.65 11.29
C GLY A 150 19.56 -1.11 11.34
N LYS A 151 18.95 -0.82 10.18
CA LYS A 151 17.56 -0.32 10.08
C LYS A 151 16.87 -0.93 8.87
N ILE A 152 15.84 -1.74 9.12
CA ILE A 152 15.08 -2.44 8.08
C ILE A 152 13.63 -1.96 8.13
N GLY A 153 13.15 -1.37 7.02
CA GLY A 153 11.75 -1.04 6.82
C GLY A 153 11.03 -2.15 6.06
N VAL A 154 9.99 -2.71 6.65
CA VAL A 154 9.30 -3.89 6.10
C VAL A 154 7.85 -3.57 5.77
N LEU A 155 7.45 -3.79 4.51
CA LEU A 155 6.05 -3.83 4.11
C LEU A 155 5.51 -5.25 4.32
N THR A 156 4.37 -5.36 4.98
CA THR A 156 3.78 -6.61 5.47
C THR A 156 2.54 -7.01 4.67
N ASP A 157 2.09 -8.24 4.84
CA ASP A 157 0.81 -8.76 4.37
C ASP A 157 0.18 -9.71 5.42
N LYS A 158 -0.89 -10.43 5.04
CA LYS A 158 -1.60 -11.36 5.92
C LYS A 158 -0.75 -12.57 6.37
N GLU A 159 0.28 -12.93 5.61
CA GLU A 159 1.18 -14.06 5.91
C GLU A 159 2.44 -13.58 6.63
N HIS A 160 2.99 -12.46 6.15
CA HIS A 160 4.19 -11.81 6.69
C HIS A 160 3.78 -10.73 7.70
N THR A 161 3.25 -11.17 8.83
CA THR A 161 2.80 -10.29 9.91
C THR A 161 3.99 -9.87 10.78
N PRO A 162 3.85 -8.79 11.58
CA PRO A 162 4.89 -8.44 12.57
C PRO A 162 5.27 -9.60 13.49
N ALA A 163 4.32 -10.49 13.82
CA ALA A 163 4.60 -11.67 14.65
C ALA A 163 5.44 -12.73 13.94
N THR A 164 5.13 -13.04 12.67
CA THR A 164 5.93 -14.00 11.88
C THR A 164 7.31 -13.45 11.56
N ILE A 165 7.43 -12.14 11.32
CA ILE A 165 8.71 -11.45 11.15
C ILE A 165 9.55 -11.55 12.44
N ALA A 166 8.96 -11.23 13.60
CA ALA A 166 9.65 -11.34 14.87
C ALA A 166 10.12 -12.77 15.16
N GLN A 167 9.28 -13.78 14.89
CA GLN A 167 9.65 -15.18 15.05
C GLN A 167 10.84 -15.52 14.15
N ARG A 168 10.81 -15.13 12.87
CA ARG A 168 11.89 -15.37 11.93
C ARG A 168 13.20 -14.72 12.39
N MET A 169 13.14 -13.50 12.90
CA MET A 169 14.32 -12.83 13.48
C MET A 169 14.91 -13.64 14.66
N LEU A 170 14.06 -14.18 15.54
CA LEU A 170 14.51 -15.03 16.63
C LEU A 170 15.13 -16.35 16.13
N ASP A 171 14.58 -16.95 15.10
CA ASP A 171 15.11 -18.18 14.49
C ASP A 171 16.51 -17.97 13.91
N TYR A 172 16.83 -16.74 13.46
CA TYR A 172 18.17 -16.32 13.05
C TYR A 172 19.05 -15.83 14.21
N GLY A 173 18.56 -15.82 15.44
CA GLY A 173 19.30 -15.39 16.63
C GLY A 173 19.32 -13.88 16.88
N TYR A 174 18.46 -13.11 16.23
CA TYR A 174 18.36 -11.65 16.36
C TYR A 174 17.27 -11.22 17.34
N SER A 175 17.49 -11.42 18.64
CA SER A 175 16.56 -10.98 19.69
C SER A 175 16.63 -9.49 20.02
N GLU A 176 17.77 -8.85 19.69
CA GLU A 176 18.14 -7.52 20.16
C GLU A 176 17.56 -6.37 19.30
N TYR A 177 17.00 -6.68 18.14
CA TYR A 177 16.35 -5.65 17.34
C TYR A 177 15.11 -5.09 18.04
N THR A 178 14.97 -3.77 18.00
CA THR A 178 13.74 -3.09 18.40
C THR A 178 12.78 -3.09 17.21
N MET A 179 11.57 -3.55 17.44
CA MET A 179 10.50 -3.52 16.46
C MET A 179 9.60 -2.30 16.68
N HIS A 180 9.39 -1.56 15.62
CA HIS A 180 8.43 -0.47 15.53
C HIS A 180 7.32 -0.90 14.58
N VAL A 181 6.11 -1.09 15.09
CA VAL A 181 4.96 -1.57 14.32
C VAL A 181 3.94 -0.46 14.20
N GLY A 182 3.62 -0.06 12.98
CA GLY A 182 2.56 0.89 12.68
C GLY A 182 1.35 0.19 12.08
N GLU A 183 0.19 0.40 12.68
CA GLU A 183 -1.09 -0.17 12.27
C GLU A 183 -2.04 0.96 11.89
N HIS A 184 -2.79 0.83 10.81
CA HIS A 184 -3.76 1.82 10.32
C HIS A 184 -3.24 3.26 10.25
N LEU A 185 -1.98 3.42 9.84
CA LEU A 185 -1.32 4.72 9.79
C LEU A 185 -2.10 5.72 8.92
N GLY A 186 -2.39 6.88 9.50
CA GLY A 186 -3.22 7.90 8.89
C GLY A 186 -4.71 7.83 9.24
N ASN A 187 -5.18 6.76 9.89
CA ASN A 187 -6.54 6.66 10.37
C ASN A 187 -6.65 7.25 11.79
N PRO A 188 -7.34 8.39 11.99
CA PRO A 188 -7.37 9.08 13.29
C PRO A 188 -7.94 8.25 14.44
N SER A 189 -8.78 7.26 14.12
CA SER A 189 -9.49 6.44 15.12
C SER A 189 -8.83 5.09 15.37
N LEU A 190 -8.04 4.57 14.42
CA LEU A 190 -7.50 3.20 14.47
C LEU A 190 -5.97 3.17 14.50
N GLU A 191 -5.32 4.30 14.21
CA GLU A 191 -3.87 4.37 14.16
C GLU A 191 -3.24 3.95 15.48
N LYS A 192 -2.28 3.03 15.40
CA LYS A 192 -1.54 2.57 16.56
C LYS A 192 -0.07 2.38 16.19
N VAL A 193 0.81 2.80 17.10
CA VAL A 193 2.25 2.54 17.00
C VAL A 193 2.69 1.75 18.23
N THR A 194 3.33 0.62 18.01
CA THR A 194 3.87 -0.26 19.06
C THR A 194 5.39 -0.33 18.91
N ILE A 195 6.10 -0.13 20.03
CA ILE A 195 7.57 -0.21 20.09
C ILE A 195 7.94 -1.26 21.13
N THR A 196 8.72 -2.25 20.73
CA THR A 196 9.15 -3.31 21.65
C THR A 196 10.37 -4.07 21.11
N MET A 197 11.04 -4.81 21.98
CA MET A 197 12.09 -5.74 21.57
C MET A 197 11.50 -6.93 20.82
N CYS A 198 12.19 -7.44 19.80
CA CYS A 198 11.75 -8.57 18.99
C CYS A 198 11.35 -9.79 19.83
N GLY A 199 12.18 -10.21 20.78
CA GLY A 199 11.90 -11.34 21.67
C GLY A 199 10.68 -11.14 22.59
N ARG A 200 10.33 -9.90 22.91
CA ARG A 200 9.16 -9.55 23.70
C ARG A 200 7.89 -9.49 22.83
N PHE A 201 8.02 -9.07 21.58
CA PHE A 201 6.90 -8.96 20.65
C PHE A 201 6.22 -10.30 20.40
N VAL A 202 6.99 -11.36 20.15
CA VAL A 202 6.44 -12.73 19.93
C VAL A 202 5.56 -13.18 21.09
N LYS A 203 5.94 -12.85 22.32
CA LYS A 203 5.12 -13.16 23.51
C LYS A 203 3.81 -12.39 23.52
N ILE A 204 3.85 -11.09 23.24
CA ILE A 204 2.66 -10.23 23.19
C ILE A 204 1.73 -10.63 22.04
N ALA A 205 2.27 -10.85 20.86
CA ALA A 205 1.49 -11.20 19.67
C ALA A 205 0.76 -12.54 19.81
N LYS A 206 1.36 -13.54 20.48
CA LYS A 206 0.67 -14.80 20.79
C LYS A 206 -0.59 -14.62 21.63
N PHE A 207 -0.71 -13.55 22.41
CA PHE A 207 -1.89 -13.24 23.20
C PHE A 207 -2.88 -12.34 22.48
N ALA A 208 -2.42 -11.36 21.69
CA ALA A 208 -3.28 -10.35 21.04
C ALA A 208 -3.96 -10.87 19.76
N TRP A 209 -3.29 -11.74 19.00
CA TRP A 209 -3.82 -12.25 17.71
C TRP A 209 -4.91 -13.31 17.83
N ARG A 210 -5.23 -13.80 19.02
CA ARG A 210 -6.41 -14.65 19.24
C ARG A 210 -7.74 -13.89 19.17
N TYR A 211 -7.72 -12.56 19.14
CA TYR A 211 -8.92 -11.70 19.16
C TYR A 211 -9.13 -10.86 17.89
N LEU A 212 -8.30 -11.04 16.86
CA LEU A 212 -8.37 -10.26 15.60
C LEU A 212 -8.59 -11.12 14.35
N VAL A 213 -8.98 -12.37 14.51
CA VAL A 213 -9.36 -13.27 13.41
C VAL A 213 -10.78 -13.76 13.70
N ASP A 214 -11.74 -12.91 13.42
CA ASP A 214 -13.13 -13.24 13.09
C ASP A 214 -13.60 -12.40 11.91
#